data_d11673dff62bed8746a21c2315b753f0
#
_entry.id   d11673dff62bed8746a21c2315b753f0
#
_cell.length_a   1.000
_cell.length_b   1.000
_cell.length_c   1.000
_cell.angle_alpha   90.00
_cell.angle_beta   90.00
_cell.angle_gamma   90.00
#
_symmetry.space_group_name_H-M   'P 1'
#
loop_
_entity.id
_entity.type
_entity.pdbx_description
1 polymer ?
#
loop_
_entity_poly.entity_id
_entity_poly.type
_entity_poly.pdbx_seq_one_letter_code
_entity_poly.pdbx_strand_id
1 'polypeptide(L)'
;MQVDTRLLQQDLEKAYSHVDVLLTPTAPTTAFKIGEKVNDPLAMYLNDIATIPANLAGIPGMSVPNGLADEDGLPSGVQILAPAREDARMYQVASLIEALYVAQWGAPLIAQAPGLEANRG
;
A
#
# COMPACT_ATOMS: atom_id res chain seq x y z
N MET A 1 3.06 -23.91 -7.12
CA MET A 1 4.14 -23.55 -6.16
C MET A 1 3.51 -23.37 -4.80
N GLN A 2 3.87 -24.22 -3.87
CA GLN A 2 3.37 -24.12 -2.49
C GLN A 2 4.27 -23.10 -1.76
N VAL A 3 3.70 -21.96 -1.38
CA VAL A 3 4.42 -20.98 -0.56
C VAL A 3 4.44 -21.50 0.87
N ASP A 4 5.62 -21.73 1.43
CA ASP A 4 5.74 -22.06 2.84
C ASP A 4 5.56 -20.78 3.67
N THR A 5 4.33 -20.58 4.14
CA THR A 5 3.97 -19.42 4.96
C THR A 5 4.76 -19.33 6.24
N ARG A 6 5.26 -20.46 6.76
CA ARG A 6 6.12 -20.47 7.96
C ARG A 6 7.48 -19.84 7.70
N LEU A 7 8.09 -20.12 6.54
CA LEU A 7 9.36 -19.49 6.17
C LEU A 7 9.19 -17.99 6.02
N LEU A 8 8.11 -17.57 5.37
CA LEU A 8 7.79 -16.15 5.25
C LEU A 8 7.62 -15.47 6.62
N GLN A 9 6.89 -16.09 7.53
CA GLN A 9 6.72 -15.60 8.90
C GLN A 9 8.06 -15.48 9.63
N GLN A 10 8.92 -16.50 9.55
CA GLN A 10 10.25 -16.48 10.16
C GLN A 10 11.14 -15.38 9.60
N ASP A 11 11.12 -15.17 8.30
CA ASP A 11 11.89 -14.10 7.65
C ASP A 11 11.42 -12.72 8.10
N LEU A 12 10.11 -12.53 8.20
CA LEU A 12 9.52 -11.29 8.70
C LEU A 12 9.84 -11.07 10.19
N GLU A 13 9.72 -12.09 11.04
CA GLU A 13 10.09 -12.02 12.46
C GLU A 13 11.55 -11.62 12.63
N LYS A 14 12.44 -12.20 11.81
CA LYS A 14 13.85 -11.84 11.79
C LYS A 14 14.07 -10.37 11.40
N ALA A 15 13.36 -9.89 10.38
CA ALA A 15 13.42 -8.48 9.98
C ALA A 15 12.94 -7.56 11.11
N TYR A 16 11.82 -7.89 11.75
CA TYR A 16 11.27 -7.12 12.88
C TYR A 16 12.11 -7.15 14.15
N SER A 17 13.10 -8.03 14.25
CA SER A 17 14.09 -7.95 15.35
C SER A 17 15.03 -6.76 15.20
N HIS A 18 15.09 -6.13 14.03
CA HIS A 18 15.97 -4.99 13.72
C HIS A 18 15.21 -3.70 13.43
N VAL A 19 13.91 -3.78 13.07
CA VAL A 19 13.08 -2.63 12.70
C VAL A 19 11.69 -2.75 13.32
N ASP A 20 11.01 -1.62 13.47
CA ASP A 20 9.68 -1.56 14.06
C ASP A 20 8.57 -1.86 13.04
N VAL A 21 8.76 -1.41 11.80
CA VAL A 21 7.87 -1.64 10.67
C VAL A 21 8.66 -1.80 9.38
N LEU A 22 8.01 -2.34 8.34
CA LEU A 22 8.54 -2.38 6.99
C LEU A 22 7.73 -1.44 6.09
N LEU A 23 8.41 -0.75 5.18
CA LEU A 23 7.78 0.10 4.17
C LEU A 23 7.99 -0.52 2.80
N THR A 24 6.92 -0.62 2.02
CA THR A 24 6.96 -1.14 0.64
C THR A 24 6.06 -0.28 -0.25
N PRO A 25 6.20 -0.33 -1.57
CA PRO A 25 5.13 0.12 -2.46
C PRO A 25 3.85 -0.66 -2.15
N THR A 26 2.69 -0.02 -2.26
CA THR A 26 1.40 -0.72 -2.10
C THR A 26 1.07 -1.56 -3.32
N ALA A 27 1.31 -1.02 -4.50
CA ALA A 27 1.09 -1.68 -5.78
C ALA A 27 2.23 -1.34 -6.75
N PRO A 28 2.49 -2.18 -7.76
CA PRO A 28 3.57 -1.92 -8.73
C PRO A 28 3.28 -0.73 -9.66
N THR A 29 2.02 -0.39 -9.87
CA THR A 29 1.58 0.69 -10.74
C THR A 29 0.46 1.49 -10.09
N THR A 30 0.18 2.65 -10.67
CA THR A 30 -1.06 3.40 -10.40
C THR A 30 -2.28 2.65 -10.95
N ALA A 31 -3.48 3.19 -10.72
CA ALA A 31 -4.71 2.59 -11.22
C ALA A 31 -4.69 2.47 -12.75
N PHE A 32 -5.16 1.36 -13.28
CA PHE A 32 -5.37 1.13 -14.71
C PHE A 32 -6.82 1.39 -15.09
N LYS A 33 -7.11 1.53 -16.39
CA LYS A 33 -8.46 1.82 -16.89
C LYS A 33 -9.39 0.63 -16.63
N ILE A 34 -10.67 0.93 -16.38
CA ILE A 34 -11.70 -0.10 -16.20
C ILE A 34 -11.76 -0.98 -17.46
N GLY A 35 -11.65 -2.29 -17.28
CA GLY A 35 -11.66 -3.28 -18.35
C GLY A 35 -10.31 -3.54 -19.03
N GLU A 36 -9.26 -2.76 -18.74
CA GLU A 36 -7.96 -2.89 -19.42
C GLU A 36 -7.28 -4.24 -19.20
N LYS A 37 -7.42 -4.83 -18.02
CA LYS A 37 -6.72 -6.07 -17.64
C LYS A 37 -7.62 -7.29 -17.49
N VAL A 38 -8.89 -7.22 -17.90
CA VAL A 38 -9.85 -8.34 -17.72
C VAL A 38 -9.48 -9.62 -18.48
N ASN A 39 -8.72 -9.50 -19.55
CA ASN A 39 -8.31 -10.64 -20.40
C ASN A 39 -6.89 -11.12 -20.10
N ASP A 40 -6.22 -10.55 -19.08
CA ASP A 40 -4.86 -10.92 -18.68
C ASP A 40 -4.81 -11.26 -17.18
N PRO A 41 -5.08 -12.54 -16.82
CA PRO A 41 -5.06 -12.95 -15.40
C PRO A 41 -3.70 -12.74 -14.72
N LEU A 42 -2.59 -12.84 -15.46
CA LEU A 42 -1.26 -12.63 -14.93
C LEU A 42 -1.02 -11.15 -14.58
N ALA A 43 -1.44 -10.23 -15.45
CA ALA A 43 -1.34 -8.80 -15.19
C ALA A 43 -2.19 -8.39 -13.98
N MET A 44 -3.38 -8.94 -13.83
CA MET A 44 -4.23 -8.75 -12.64
C MET A 44 -3.54 -9.27 -11.36
N TYR A 45 -2.99 -10.48 -11.41
CA TYR A 45 -2.28 -11.07 -10.28
C TYR A 45 -1.07 -10.25 -9.86
N LEU A 46 -0.29 -9.72 -10.79
CA LEU A 46 0.90 -8.93 -10.51
C LEU A 46 0.58 -7.59 -9.80
N ASN A 47 -0.65 -7.08 -9.93
CA ASN A 47 -1.04 -5.88 -9.18
C ASN A 47 -1.08 -6.10 -7.66
N ASP A 48 -1.31 -7.32 -7.21
CA ASP A 48 -1.42 -7.66 -5.79
C ASP A 48 -0.11 -8.15 -5.17
N ILE A 49 0.97 -8.19 -5.95
CA ILE A 49 2.23 -8.82 -5.53
C ILE A 49 2.80 -8.25 -4.24
N ALA A 50 2.59 -6.96 -3.98
CA ALA A 50 3.10 -6.31 -2.78
C ALA A 50 2.22 -6.54 -1.54
N THR A 51 0.94 -6.86 -1.71
CA THR A 51 -0.03 -7.04 -0.60
C THR A 51 -0.22 -8.50 -0.19
N ILE A 52 0.07 -9.43 -1.07
CA ILE A 52 -0.04 -10.88 -0.82
C ILE A 52 0.80 -11.34 0.40
N PRO A 53 2.07 -10.91 0.57
CA PRO A 53 2.88 -11.37 1.70
C PRO A 53 2.27 -11.07 3.06
N ALA A 54 1.63 -9.92 3.24
CA ALA A 54 0.95 -9.57 4.50
C ALA A 54 -0.20 -10.53 4.82
N ASN A 55 -1.00 -10.88 3.80
CA ASN A 55 -2.10 -11.84 3.93
C ASN A 55 -1.60 -13.25 4.27
N LEU A 56 -0.56 -13.73 3.59
CA LEU A 56 0.01 -15.05 3.82
C LEU A 56 0.69 -15.16 5.19
N ALA A 57 1.37 -14.12 5.64
CA ALA A 57 2.04 -14.09 6.92
C ALA A 57 1.10 -13.83 8.11
N GLY A 58 -0.10 -13.31 7.86
CA GLY A 58 -1.05 -12.95 8.91
C GLY A 58 -0.61 -11.73 9.72
N ILE A 59 0.02 -10.76 9.07
CA ILE A 59 0.47 -9.50 9.69
C ILE A 59 -0.39 -8.33 9.23
N PRO A 60 -0.51 -7.26 10.05
CA PRO A 60 -1.22 -6.06 9.66
C PRO A 60 -0.48 -5.30 8.55
N GLY A 61 -1.23 -4.77 7.60
CA GLY A 61 -0.74 -3.93 6.51
C GLY A 61 -1.70 -2.78 6.22
N MET A 62 -1.15 -1.61 5.92
CA MET A 62 -1.91 -0.41 5.61
C MET A 62 -1.24 0.35 4.48
N SER A 63 -2.03 0.90 3.57
CA SER A 63 -1.56 1.86 2.57
C SER A 63 -1.85 3.28 3.01
N VAL A 64 -0.85 4.15 2.89
CA VAL A 64 -0.98 5.59 3.13
C VAL A 64 -0.69 6.32 1.82
N PRO A 65 -1.53 7.28 1.41
CA PRO A 65 -1.25 8.08 0.23
C PRO A 65 0.11 8.79 0.35
N ASN A 66 0.92 8.71 -0.70
CA ASN A 66 2.25 9.34 -0.73
C ASN A 66 2.44 10.33 -1.89
N GLY A 67 1.38 10.67 -2.59
CA GLY A 67 1.39 11.68 -3.64
C GLY A 67 0.73 11.20 -4.93
N LEU A 68 0.91 12.01 -5.96
CA LEU A 68 0.50 11.70 -7.32
C LEU A 68 1.72 11.26 -8.12
N ALA A 69 1.58 10.25 -8.96
CA ALA A 69 2.65 9.79 -9.83
C ALA A 69 2.93 10.81 -10.94
N ASP A 70 4.20 11.04 -11.22
CA ASP A 70 4.63 12.02 -12.25
C ASP A 70 4.19 11.61 -13.67
N GLU A 71 4.07 10.31 -13.92
CA GLU A 71 3.78 9.76 -15.25
C GLU A 71 2.32 10.02 -15.68
N ASP A 72 1.37 9.97 -14.77
CA ASP A 72 -0.05 9.99 -15.10
C ASP A 72 -0.92 10.86 -14.16
N GLY A 73 -0.32 11.40 -13.10
CA GLY A 73 -1.02 12.23 -12.12
C GLY A 73 -1.99 11.48 -11.22
N LEU A 74 -1.96 10.13 -11.23
CA LEU A 74 -2.84 9.32 -10.40
C LEU A 74 -2.25 9.10 -9.00
N PRO A 75 -3.10 8.87 -7.98
CA PRO A 75 -2.63 8.64 -6.61
C PRO A 75 -1.80 7.36 -6.50
N SER A 76 -0.76 7.43 -5.68
CA SER A 76 0.05 6.30 -5.26
C SER A 76 0.06 6.17 -3.74
N GLY A 77 0.56 5.05 -3.23
CA GLY A 77 0.59 4.76 -1.81
C GLY A 77 1.86 4.04 -1.37
N VAL A 78 2.28 4.31 -0.14
CA VAL A 78 3.27 3.52 0.57
C VAL A 78 2.56 2.55 1.51
N GLN A 79 2.98 1.29 1.48
CA GLN A 79 2.47 0.27 2.38
C GLN A 79 3.33 0.18 3.64
N ILE A 80 2.68 0.12 4.79
CA ILE A 80 3.29 -0.09 6.10
C ILE A 80 2.90 -1.49 6.55
N LEU A 81 3.89 -2.31 6.87
CA LEU A 81 3.71 -3.64 7.44
C LEU A 81 4.27 -3.65 8.86
N ALA A 82 3.50 -4.14 9.83
CA ALA A 82 3.90 -4.26 11.22
C ALA A 82 3.90 -5.73 11.66
N PRO A 83 4.57 -6.06 12.79
CA PRO A 83 4.51 -7.40 13.36
C PRO A 83 3.07 -7.83 13.67
N ALA A 84 2.82 -9.12 13.74
CA ALA A 84 1.51 -9.69 14.07
C ALA A 84 0.93 -9.06 15.35
N ARG A 85 -0.33 -8.66 15.30
CA ARG A 85 -1.08 -8.00 16.39
C ARG A 85 -0.57 -6.60 16.79
N GLU A 86 0.36 -6.03 16.05
CA GLU A 86 0.90 -4.67 16.27
C GLU A 86 0.19 -3.61 15.40
N ASP A 87 -1.14 -3.75 15.26
CA ASP A 87 -1.96 -2.81 14.49
C ASP A 87 -1.84 -1.38 15.02
N ALA A 88 -1.78 -1.22 16.35
CA ALA A 88 -1.60 0.10 16.97
C ALA A 88 -0.29 0.77 16.54
N ARG A 89 0.81 0.01 16.46
CA ARG A 89 2.10 0.51 15.97
C ARG A 89 2.01 0.95 14.51
N MET A 90 1.34 0.15 13.68
CA MET A 90 1.09 0.48 12.29
C MET A 90 0.33 1.81 12.14
N TYR A 91 -0.75 2.01 12.90
CA TYR A 91 -1.52 3.26 12.89
C TYR A 91 -0.70 4.45 13.39
N GLN A 92 0.14 4.28 14.40
CA GLN A 92 1.02 5.35 14.89
C GLN A 92 1.99 5.82 13.80
N VAL A 93 2.64 4.88 13.11
CA VAL A 93 3.56 5.21 12.01
C VAL A 93 2.80 5.83 10.84
N ALA A 94 1.65 5.27 10.48
CA ALA A 94 0.79 5.80 9.42
C ALA A 94 0.37 7.25 9.68
N SER A 95 -0.04 7.57 10.90
CA SER A 95 -0.43 8.93 11.30
C SER A 95 0.71 9.92 11.19
N LEU A 96 1.94 9.51 11.52
CA LEU A 96 3.13 10.36 11.36
C LEU A 96 3.44 10.61 9.88
N ILE A 97 3.39 9.58 9.06
CA ILE A 97 3.63 9.70 7.61
C ILE A 97 2.55 10.59 6.97
N GLU A 98 1.28 10.37 7.30
CA GLU A 98 0.18 11.21 6.81
C GLU A 98 0.37 12.68 7.21
N ALA A 99 0.72 12.95 8.46
CA ALA A 99 0.96 14.31 8.94
C ALA A 99 2.12 15.00 8.20
N LEU A 100 3.20 14.27 7.91
CA LEU A 100 4.33 14.78 7.13
C LEU A 100 3.91 15.16 5.70
N TYR A 101 3.13 14.30 5.04
CA TYR A 101 2.64 14.61 3.69
C TYR A 101 1.63 15.75 3.67
N VAL A 102 0.70 15.79 4.65
CA VAL A 102 -0.24 16.93 4.78
C VAL A 102 0.52 18.23 4.98
N ALA A 103 1.57 18.25 5.80
CA ALA A 103 2.41 19.43 5.98
C ALA A 103 3.13 19.83 4.68
N GLN A 104 3.59 18.85 3.90
CA GLN A 104 4.27 19.09 2.61
C GLN A 104 3.30 19.62 1.54
N TRP A 105 2.07 19.09 1.47
CA TRP A 105 1.09 19.48 0.44
C TRP A 105 0.18 20.62 0.85
N GLY A 106 0.14 20.99 2.14
CA GLY A 106 -0.75 21.98 2.70
C GLY A 106 -2.18 21.51 2.97
N ALA A 107 -2.54 20.29 2.55
CA ALA A 107 -3.85 19.67 2.75
C ALA A 107 -3.74 18.13 2.57
N PRO A 108 -4.69 17.34 3.07
CA PRO A 108 -4.78 15.91 2.73
C PRO A 108 -4.91 15.70 1.22
N LEU A 109 -4.32 14.61 0.69
CA LEU A 109 -4.32 14.33 -0.75
C LEU A 109 -5.75 14.23 -1.31
N ILE A 110 -6.71 13.76 -0.51
CA ILE A 110 -8.13 13.68 -0.91
C ILE A 110 -8.71 15.05 -1.30
N ALA A 111 -8.16 16.15 -0.80
CA ALA A 111 -8.59 17.49 -1.18
C ALA A 111 -8.28 17.83 -2.66
N GLN A 112 -7.38 17.08 -3.29
CA GLN A 112 -7.04 17.20 -4.71
C GLN A 112 -7.89 16.28 -5.60
N ALA A 113 -8.74 15.43 -5.02
CA ALA A 113 -9.61 14.54 -5.78
C ALA A 113 -10.63 15.35 -6.58
N PRO A 114 -10.92 14.97 -7.84
CA PRO A 114 -12.00 15.58 -8.62
C PRO A 114 -13.33 15.40 -7.87
N GLY A 115 -14.15 16.46 -7.84
CA GLY A 115 -15.50 16.37 -7.27
C GLY A 115 -16.33 15.32 -8.01
N LEU A 116 -17.18 14.58 -7.26
CA LEU A 116 -18.07 13.56 -7.83
C LEU A 116 -18.99 14.10 -8.94
N GLU A 117 -19.23 15.42 -8.94
CA GLU A 117 -20.05 16.08 -9.96
C GLU A 117 -19.33 16.26 -11.31
N ALA A 118 -18.00 16.26 -11.32
CA ALA A 118 -17.21 16.41 -12.54
C ALA A 118 -17.30 15.16 -13.46
N ASN A 119 -17.79 14.05 -12.96
CA ASN A 119 -17.88 12.77 -13.69
C ASN A 119 -19.29 12.40 -14.16
N ARG A 120 -20.25 13.35 -14.15
CA ARG A 120 -21.62 13.15 -14.65
C ARG A 120 -21.82 13.72 -16.07
N GLY A 121 -20.76 13.77 -16.84
CA GLY A 121 -20.82 14.13 -18.25
C GLY A 121 -20.79 12.92 -19.17
#